data_d6d88c400a6d37a579fe65677101832d
#
_entry.id   d6d88c400a6d37a579fe65677101832d
#
_cell.length_a   1.000
_cell.length_b   1.000
_cell.length_c   1.000
_cell.angle_alpha   90.00
_cell.angle_beta   90.00
_cell.angle_gamma   90.00
#
_symmetry.space_group_name_H-M   'P 1'
#
loop_
_entity.id
_entity.type
_entity.pdbx_description
1 polymer ?
#
loop_
_entity_poly.entity_id
_entity_poly.type
_entity_poly.pdbx_seq_one_letter_code
_entity_poly.pdbx_strand_id
1 'polypeptide(L)'
;MSATAKHAQVLILGSGPAGYTAAVYAARANLKPLLITGMAQGGQLMTTTEVDNWPADVHGVQGPDLMQRFLEHAERFNTQVVFDHINKVDFSKRPFTLTGDSGVYTCDSLI
;
A
#
# COMPACT_ATOMS: atom_id res chain seq x y z
N MET A 1 -9.57 11.59 -22.90
CA MET A 1 -8.34 10.79 -22.98
C MET A 1 -8.51 9.55 -22.12
N SER A 2 -8.34 8.39 -22.70
CA SER A 2 -8.40 7.16 -21.93
C SER A 2 -7.05 6.94 -21.24
N ALA A 3 -7.10 6.72 -19.96
CA ALA A 3 -5.89 6.37 -19.23
C ALA A 3 -5.52 4.91 -19.52
N THR A 4 -4.25 4.68 -19.80
CA THR A 4 -3.74 3.31 -19.90
C THR A 4 -3.76 2.69 -18.50
N ALA A 5 -4.26 1.47 -18.40
CA ALA A 5 -4.26 0.75 -17.14
C ALA A 5 -2.82 0.51 -16.69
N LYS A 6 -2.54 0.77 -15.43
CA LYS A 6 -1.23 0.52 -14.85
C LYS A 6 -1.21 -0.90 -14.31
N HIS A 7 -0.27 -1.70 -14.80
CA HIS A 7 -0.17 -3.10 -14.41
C HIS A 7 0.92 -3.33 -13.36
N ALA A 8 0.63 -4.17 -12.38
CA ALA A 8 1.60 -4.64 -11.41
C ALA A 8 1.46 -6.14 -11.23
N GLN A 9 2.57 -6.82 -11.05
CA GLN A 9 2.57 -8.25 -10.76
C GLN A 9 1.86 -8.51 -9.42
N VAL A 10 2.19 -7.71 -8.41
CA VAL A 10 1.55 -7.75 -7.10
C VAL A 10 1.03 -6.35 -6.80
N LEU A 11 -0.25 -6.23 -6.51
CA LEU A 11 -0.85 -4.98 -6.11
C LEU A 11 -1.32 -5.11 -4.66
N ILE A 12 -1.01 -4.09 -3.86
CA ILE A 12 -1.37 -4.06 -2.45
C ILE A 12 -2.36 -2.92 -2.25
N LEU A 13 -3.51 -3.25 -1.71
CA LEU A 13 -4.57 -2.27 -1.49
C LEU A 13 -4.65 -1.95 -0.01
N GLY A 14 -4.15 -0.80 0.34
CA GLY A 14 -4.13 -0.31 1.71
C GLY A 14 -2.75 0.14 2.15
N SER A 15 -2.69 1.19 2.97
CA SER A 15 -1.46 1.81 3.44
C SER A 15 -1.35 1.84 4.96
N GLY A 16 -1.98 0.91 5.64
CA GLY A 16 -1.75 0.67 7.06
C GLY A 16 -0.52 -0.20 7.27
N PRO A 17 -0.24 -0.60 8.52
CA PRO A 17 0.93 -1.43 8.81
C PRO A 17 0.98 -2.73 8.02
N ALA A 18 -0.17 -3.38 7.82
CA ALA A 18 -0.23 -4.63 7.06
C ALA A 18 0.15 -4.42 5.60
N GLY A 19 -0.38 -3.36 4.97
CA GLY A 19 -0.09 -3.06 3.57
C GLY A 19 1.39 -2.76 3.35
N TYR A 20 1.96 -1.90 4.16
CA TYR A 20 3.37 -1.58 4.04
C TYR A 20 4.28 -2.77 4.36
N THR A 21 3.89 -3.61 5.33
CA THR A 21 4.65 -4.83 5.63
C THR A 21 4.66 -5.76 4.41
N ALA A 22 3.49 -5.97 3.80
CA ALA A 22 3.40 -6.77 2.58
C ALA A 22 4.28 -6.19 1.47
N ALA A 23 4.28 -4.87 1.33
CA ALA A 23 5.10 -4.19 0.32
C ALA A 23 6.58 -4.42 0.52
N VAL A 24 7.07 -4.32 1.76
CA VAL A 24 8.48 -4.55 2.07
C VAL A 24 8.90 -5.96 1.63
N TYR A 25 8.12 -6.96 2.00
CA TYR A 25 8.46 -8.35 1.67
C TYR A 25 8.34 -8.64 0.18
N ALA A 26 7.29 -8.15 -0.48
CA ALA A 26 7.12 -8.34 -1.92
C ALA A 26 8.24 -7.65 -2.71
N ALA A 27 8.60 -6.44 -2.30
CA ALA A 27 9.66 -5.68 -2.96
C ALA A 27 11.01 -6.38 -2.81
N ARG A 28 11.32 -6.90 -1.62
CA ARG A 28 12.55 -7.64 -1.38
C ARG A 28 12.59 -8.94 -2.17
N ALA A 29 11.45 -9.51 -2.50
CA ALA A 29 11.37 -10.68 -3.37
C ALA A 29 11.42 -10.32 -4.86
N ASN A 30 11.67 -9.05 -5.16
CA ASN A 30 11.76 -8.53 -6.54
C ASN A 30 10.45 -8.68 -7.34
N LEU A 31 9.32 -8.56 -6.65
CA LEU A 31 8.01 -8.66 -7.29
C LEU A 31 7.45 -7.31 -7.74
N LYS A 32 8.19 -6.24 -7.50
CA LYS A 32 7.86 -4.87 -7.93
C LYS A 32 6.43 -4.47 -7.57
N PRO A 33 6.09 -4.47 -6.28
CA PRO A 33 4.73 -4.19 -5.86
C PRO A 33 4.31 -2.76 -6.12
N LEU A 34 3.01 -2.59 -6.39
CA LEU A 34 2.33 -1.30 -6.44
C LEU A 34 1.40 -1.25 -5.24
N LEU A 35 1.54 -0.24 -4.40
CA LEU A 35 0.68 -0.04 -3.25
C LEU A 35 -0.23 1.15 -3.51
N ILE A 36 -1.54 0.95 -3.36
CA ILE A 36 -2.54 2.01 -3.47
C ILE A 36 -3.00 2.36 -2.07
N THR A 37 -2.91 3.63 -1.71
CA THR A 37 -3.06 4.08 -0.33
C THR A 37 -4.49 4.04 0.20
N GLY A 38 -5.48 4.22 -0.65
CA GLY A 38 -6.83 4.54 -0.21
C GLY A 38 -6.93 6.03 0.14
N MET A 39 -8.04 6.42 0.73
CA MET A 39 -8.30 7.83 1.05
C MET A 39 -7.51 8.32 2.26
N ALA A 40 -7.15 7.42 3.17
CA ALA A 40 -6.45 7.77 4.40
C ALA A 40 -5.09 7.06 4.43
N GLN A 41 -4.09 7.69 3.84
CA GLN A 41 -2.73 7.14 3.85
C GLN A 41 -2.24 6.95 5.28
N GLY A 42 -1.67 5.78 5.56
CA GLY A 42 -1.19 5.43 6.90
C GLY A 42 -2.26 4.79 7.78
N GLY A 43 -3.51 4.82 7.35
CA GLY A 43 -4.61 4.16 8.05
C GLY A 43 -4.93 4.79 9.40
N GLN A 44 -5.45 3.98 10.31
CA GLN A 44 -5.92 4.46 11.61
C GLN A 44 -4.79 5.00 12.50
N LEU A 45 -3.56 4.55 12.33
CA LEU A 45 -2.44 5.02 13.13
C LEU A 45 -2.12 6.49 12.90
N MET A 46 -2.57 7.06 11.79
CA MET A 46 -2.38 8.50 11.52
C MET A 46 -3.18 9.38 12.49
N THR A 47 -4.25 8.84 13.09
CA THR A 47 -5.06 9.55 14.07
C THR A 47 -4.72 9.17 15.51
N THR A 48 -3.79 8.23 15.69
CA THR A 48 -3.36 7.75 17.00
C THR A 48 -2.12 8.54 17.44
N THR A 49 -2.07 8.92 18.71
CA THR A 49 -0.90 9.60 19.26
C THR A 49 0.17 8.59 19.65
N GLU A 50 0.02 7.93 20.79
CA GLU A 50 1.01 6.96 21.26
C GLU A 50 0.72 5.56 20.81
N VAL A 51 1.75 4.86 20.33
CA VAL A 51 1.72 3.45 20.01
C VAL A 51 2.73 2.76 20.91
N ASP A 52 2.25 1.98 21.86
CA ASP A 52 3.08 1.31 22.86
C ASP A 52 3.33 -0.16 22.56
N ASN A 53 2.57 -0.71 21.63
CA ASN A 53 2.60 -2.14 21.33
C ASN A 53 3.29 -2.45 20.01
N TRP A 54 4.05 -1.52 19.47
CA TRP A 54 4.85 -1.82 18.30
C TRP A 54 6.20 -2.39 18.74
N PRO A 55 6.53 -3.64 18.38
CA PRO A 55 7.79 -4.24 18.81
C PRO A 55 9.00 -3.43 18.34
N ALA A 56 10.01 -3.37 19.15
CA ALA A 56 11.26 -2.66 18.94
C ALA A 56 11.22 -1.17 19.28
N ASP A 57 10.06 -0.56 19.41
CA ASP A 57 9.94 0.82 19.90
C ASP A 57 9.66 0.78 21.41
N VAL A 58 10.71 0.54 22.18
CA VAL A 58 10.61 0.22 23.61
C VAL A 58 10.05 1.38 24.44
N HIS A 59 10.21 2.60 23.97
CA HIS A 59 9.68 3.80 24.66
C HIS A 59 8.41 4.34 24.01
N GLY A 60 7.79 3.53 23.10
CA GLY A 60 6.65 3.97 22.34
C GLY A 60 7.02 4.84 21.14
N VAL A 61 6.07 5.08 20.26
CA VAL A 61 6.26 5.90 19.06
C VAL A 61 4.93 6.58 18.73
N GLN A 62 4.99 7.77 18.14
CA GLN A 62 3.79 8.45 17.67
C GLN A 62 3.28 7.75 16.40
N GLY A 63 1.96 7.59 16.30
CA GLY A 63 1.35 6.91 15.16
C GLY A 63 1.79 7.46 13.80
N PRO A 64 1.66 8.77 13.55
CA PRO A 64 2.10 9.35 12.27
C PRO A 64 3.59 9.13 11.99
N ASP A 65 4.44 9.23 13.00
CA ASP A 65 5.88 9.00 12.84
C ASP A 65 6.18 7.56 12.47
N LEU A 66 5.48 6.62 13.10
CA LEU A 66 5.61 5.20 12.79
C LEU A 66 5.19 4.94 11.35
N MET A 67 4.07 5.51 10.91
CA MET A 67 3.59 5.29 9.55
C MET A 67 4.50 5.92 8.51
N GLN A 68 5.15 7.05 8.83
CA GLN A 68 6.15 7.63 7.94
C GLN A 68 7.35 6.68 7.77
N ARG A 69 7.77 6.03 8.86
CA ARG A 69 8.85 5.03 8.80
C ARG A 69 8.45 3.82 7.95
N PHE A 70 7.20 3.37 8.06
CA PHE A 70 6.68 2.30 7.20
C PHE A 70 6.75 2.68 5.72
N LEU A 71 6.30 3.88 5.40
CA LEU A 71 6.33 4.38 4.01
C LEU A 71 7.76 4.39 3.47
N GLU A 72 8.69 4.98 4.22
CA GLU A 72 10.08 5.07 3.79
C GLU A 72 10.71 3.69 3.65
N HIS A 73 10.34 2.75 4.51
CA HIS A 73 10.86 1.39 4.44
C HIS A 73 10.38 0.68 3.16
N ALA A 74 9.10 0.81 2.83
CA ALA A 74 8.57 0.25 1.60
C ALA A 74 9.22 0.88 0.37
N GLU A 75 9.40 2.20 0.38
CA GLU A 75 10.01 2.92 -0.73
C GLU A 75 11.50 2.61 -0.90
N ARG A 76 12.17 2.25 0.19
CA ARG A 76 13.59 1.86 0.12
C ARG A 76 13.83 0.72 -0.86
N PHE A 77 12.88 -0.20 -0.98
CA PHE A 77 12.99 -1.35 -1.88
C PHE A 77 12.23 -1.14 -3.18
N ASN A 78 11.96 0.12 -3.52
CA ASN A 78 11.34 0.53 -4.78
C ASN A 78 9.87 0.15 -4.91
N THR A 79 9.15 0.04 -3.79
CA THR A 79 7.69 -0.07 -3.84
C THR A 79 7.14 1.22 -4.44
N GLN A 80 6.31 1.10 -5.46
CA GLN A 80 5.61 2.24 -6.02
C GLN A 80 4.35 2.51 -5.21
N VAL A 81 4.23 3.73 -4.68
CA VAL A 81 3.07 4.13 -3.87
C VAL A 81 2.24 5.12 -4.66
N VAL A 82 0.96 4.83 -4.80
CA VAL A 82 0.01 5.65 -5.55
C VAL A 82 -1.13 6.07 -4.62
N PHE A 83 -1.43 7.37 -4.65
CA PHE A 83 -2.54 7.94 -3.89
C PHE A 83 -3.81 7.83 -4.72
N ASP A 84 -4.65 6.89 -4.40
CA ASP A 84 -5.92 6.69 -5.07
C ASP A 84 -6.88 5.95 -4.16
N HIS A 85 -8.16 6.04 -4.47
CA HIS A 85 -9.22 5.30 -3.78
C HIS A 85 -9.84 4.32 -4.78
N ILE A 86 -9.76 3.03 -4.50
CA ILE A 86 -10.34 1.99 -5.34
C ILE A 86 -11.82 1.84 -4.97
N ASN A 87 -12.66 1.93 -5.97
CA ASN A 87 -14.12 1.83 -5.77
C ASN A 87 -14.73 0.59 -6.41
N LYS A 88 -13.97 -0.15 -7.23
CA LYS A 88 -14.46 -1.37 -7.87
C LYS A 88 -13.30 -2.32 -8.15
N VAL A 89 -13.52 -3.60 -7.89
CA VAL A 89 -12.56 -4.66 -8.22
C VAL A 89 -13.28 -5.73 -9.03
N ASP A 90 -12.66 -6.17 -10.11
CA ASP A 90 -13.19 -7.23 -10.96
C ASP A 90 -12.25 -8.44 -10.88
N PHE A 91 -12.73 -9.53 -10.27
CA PHE A 91 -12.00 -10.78 -10.12
C PHE A 91 -12.40 -11.83 -11.14
N SER A 92 -13.24 -11.49 -12.13
CA SER A 92 -13.80 -12.47 -13.04
C SER A 92 -12.77 -13.12 -13.96
N LYS A 93 -11.66 -12.45 -14.17
CA LYS A 93 -10.56 -12.97 -15.00
C LYS A 93 -9.24 -12.38 -14.52
N ARG A 94 -8.14 -13.00 -14.92
CA ARG A 94 -6.80 -12.45 -14.73
C ARG A 94 -6.29 -11.81 -16.01
N PRO A 95 -5.57 -10.69 -15.90
CA PRO A 95 -5.27 -9.97 -14.65
C PRO A 95 -6.52 -9.36 -14.04
N PHE A 96 -6.52 -9.24 -12.72
CA PHE A 96 -7.62 -8.58 -12.00
C PHE A 96 -7.60 -7.09 -12.31
N THR A 97 -8.77 -6.48 -12.38
CA THR A 97 -8.90 -5.04 -12.70
C THR A 97 -9.44 -4.29 -11.48
N LEU A 98 -8.76 -3.22 -11.12
CA LEU A 98 -9.18 -2.31 -10.06
C LEU A 98 -9.44 -0.93 -10.66
N THR A 99 -10.59 -0.37 -10.34
CA THR A 99 -10.95 0.97 -10.81
C THR A 99 -10.89 1.94 -9.65
N GLY A 100 -10.07 2.96 -9.80
CA GLY A 100 -9.92 4.01 -8.80
C GLY A 100 -10.52 5.31 -9.29
N ASP A 101 -10.54 6.31 -8.40
CA ASP A 101 -11.02 7.63 -8.74
C ASP A 101 -10.12 8.32 -9.76
N SER A 102 -8.83 8.01 -9.74
CA SER A 102 -7.83 8.67 -10.60
C SER A 102 -7.30 7.78 -11.71
N GLY A 103 -7.57 6.49 -11.70
CA GLY A 103 -7.03 5.61 -12.73
C GLY A 103 -7.54 4.20 -12.64
N VAL A 104 -7.06 3.37 -13.58
CA VAL A 104 -7.38 1.96 -13.65
C VAL A 104 -6.09 1.18 -13.49
N TYR A 105 -6.17 0.07 -12.74
CA TYR A 105 -5.01 -0.75 -12.40
C TYR A 105 -5.32 -2.21 -12.70
N THR A 106 -4.29 -2.95 -13.10
CA THR A 106 -4.41 -4.40 -13.24
C THR A 106 -3.31 -5.08 -12.45
N CYS A 107 -3.56 -6.30 -12.03
CA CYS A 107 -2.57 -7.07 -11.29
C CYS A 107 -2.77 -8.56 -11.51
N ASP A 108 -1.67 -9.30 -11.32
CA ASP A 108 -1.72 -10.76 -11.36
C ASP A 108 -2.16 -11.32 -10.01
N SER A 109 -1.74 -10.66 -8.92
CA SER A 109 -2.11 -11.01 -7.56
C SER A 109 -2.44 -9.76 -6.76
N LEU A 110 -3.42 -9.86 -5.87
CA LEU A 110 -3.89 -8.76 -5.04
C LEU A 110 -3.80 -9.13 -3.56
N ILE A 111 -3.23 -8.22 -2.77
CA ILE A 111 -3.22 -8.31 -1.30
C ILE A 111 -4.06 -7.19 -0.73
#